data_a910652698e1bfaf5e2d44bb43f93efb
#
_entry.id   a910652698e1bfaf5e2d44bb43f93efb
#
_cell.length_a   1.000
_cell.length_b   1.000
_cell.length_c   1.000
_cell.angle_alpha   90.00
_cell.angle_beta   90.00
_cell.angle_gamma   90.00
#
_symmetry.space_group_name_H-M   'P 1'
#
loop_
_entity.id
_entity.type
_entity.pdbx_description
1 polymer ?
#
loop_
_entity_poly.entity_id
_entity_poly.type
_entity_poly.pdbx_seq_one_letter_code
_entity_poly.pdbx_strand_id
1 'polypeptide(L)'
;WITQLRHNTYNVYFNGESYREGTIDQLPDLLNNKLCAKIYNMGFETMRFPKGVVPPMTFYKDGNCPKVIQQILQAQNRDQLTSHGSNASPLKYLFEENGNTLIKADGMLSENALNGHSWLVEICHHVEKCMEKARKEYADKFSLPVVLASFIKPPYGMFTSMLNCAAIAYALRKYKSELFQTTISQPISDEALCTMVTDLFKMWKDGKSDSNPKMFLRFGSKEESDLTKLLYDTFDLGHTIKAKLDDVKSLDNAK
;
A
#
# COMPACT_ATOMS: atom_id res chain seq x y z
N TRP A 1 8.36 38.21 22.22
CA TRP A 1 7.22 37.31 22.00
C TRP A 1 7.62 35.85 22.24
N ILE A 2 8.60 35.32 21.52
CA ILE A 2 9.05 33.92 21.69
C ILE A 2 9.54 33.64 23.11
N THR A 3 10.26 34.58 23.74
CA THR A 3 10.76 34.43 25.11
C THR A 3 9.59 34.44 26.11
N GLN A 4 8.59 35.28 25.92
CA GLN A 4 7.38 35.30 26.76
C GLN A 4 6.54 34.04 26.59
N LEU A 5 6.42 33.52 25.36
CA LEU A 5 5.72 32.29 25.10
C LEU A 5 6.36 31.06 25.76
N ARG A 6 7.70 31.05 25.92
CA ARG A 6 8.42 29.95 26.57
C ARG A 6 8.19 29.84 28.08
N HIS A 7 7.82 30.91 28.72
CA HIS A 7 7.60 30.95 30.18
C HIS A 7 6.14 30.75 30.59
N ASN A 8 5.22 30.75 29.61
CA ASN A 8 3.81 30.53 29.88
C ASN A 8 3.48 29.04 29.80
N THR A 9 2.52 28.61 30.61
CA THR A 9 1.92 27.28 30.52
C THR A 9 0.71 27.30 29.60
N TYR A 10 0.50 26.19 28.87
CA TYR A 10 -0.57 26.04 27.91
C TYR A 10 -1.37 24.76 28.19
N ASN A 11 -2.67 24.88 28.05
CA ASN A 11 -3.55 23.72 27.94
C ASN A 11 -3.82 23.41 26.47
N VAL A 12 -3.65 22.17 26.08
CA VAL A 12 -3.97 21.70 24.75
C VAL A 12 -5.31 20.96 24.83
N TYR A 13 -6.25 21.34 23.99
CA TYR A 13 -7.56 20.70 23.86
C TYR A 13 -7.65 19.93 22.54
N PHE A 14 -8.11 18.69 22.62
CA PHE A 14 -8.37 17.86 21.45
C PHE A 14 -9.63 17.04 21.66
N ASN A 15 -10.59 17.16 20.76
CA ASN A 15 -11.92 16.52 20.85
C ASN A 15 -12.64 16.76 22.19
N GLY A 16 -12.51 17.98 22.76
CA GLY A 16 -13.14 18.33 24.03
C GLY A 16 -12.38 17.86 25.27
N GLU A 17 -11.33 17.06 25.12
CA GLU A 17 -10.47 16.65 26.23
C GLU A 17 -9.32 17.66 26.45
N SER A 18 -9.04 17.97 27.71
CA SER A 18 -7.89 18.78 28.09
C SER A 18 -6.67 17.90 28.28
N TYR A 19 -5.59 18.25 27.59
CA TYR A 19 -4.28 17.66 27.78
C TYR A 19 -3.44 18.62 28.61
N ARG A 20 -2.59 18.04 29.43
CA ARG A 20 -1.75 18.63 30.45
C ARG A 20 -1.27 20.05 30.13
N GLU A 21 -1.33 20.93 31.14
CA GLU A 21 -0.54 22.16 31.20
C GLU A 21 0.95 21.87 30.93
N GLY A 22 1.52 22.53 29.96
CA GLY A 22 2.92 22.38 29.59
C GLY A 22 3.51 23.67 29.04
N THR A 23 4.82 23.74 29.02
CA THR A 23 5.54 24.81 28.33
C THR A 23 5.59 24.54 26.83
N ILE A 24 5.85 25.58 26.03
CA ILE A 24 5.94 25.44 24.57
C ILE A 24 7.02 24.43 24.14
N ASP A 25 8.07 24.25 24.94
CA ASP A 25 9.14 23.29 24.68
C ASP A 25 8.67 21.84 24.86
N GLN A 26 7.59 21.60 25.60
CA GLN A 26 6.97 20.28 25.78
C GLN A 26 5.88 19.98 24.74
N LEU A 27 5.45 20.97 23.97
CA LEU A 27 4.41 20.82 22.96
C LEU A 27 4.77 19.81 21.86
N PRO A 28 6.00 19.77 21.32
CA PRO A 28 6.38 18.76 20.34
C PRO A 28 6.23 17.32 20.86
N ASP A 29 6.61 17.06 22.11
CA ASP A 29 6.47 15.74 22.73
C ASP A 29 5.02 15.36 22.94
N LEU A 30 4.18 16.30 23.36
CA LEU A 30 2.74 16.10 23.49
C LEU A 30 2.11 15.78 22.12
N LEU A 31 2.44 16.56 21.10
CA LEU A 31 1.93 16.35 19.72
C LEU A 31 2.37 15.00 19.17
N ASN A 32 3.67 14.71 19.22
CA ASN A 32 4.24 13.51 18.61
C ASN A 32 3.83 12.24 19.36
N ASN A 33 3.92 12.23 20.69
CA ASN A 33 3.77 11.01 21.46
C ASN A 33 2.33 10.71 21.89
N LYS A 34 1.43 11.70 21.90
CA LYS A 34 0.06 11.50 22.37
C LYS A 34 -0.99 11.85 21.34
N LEU A 35 -0.89 13.00 20.68
CA LEU A 35 -1.94 13.45 19.77
C LEU A 35 -1.80 12.80 18.39
N CYS A 36 -0.58 12.66 17.85
CA CYS A 36 -0.37 11.98 16.58
C CYS A 36 -0.85 10.53 16.62
N ALA A 37 -0.58 9.80 17.71
CA ALA A 37 -1.06 8.43 17.87
C ALA A 37 -2.60 8.32 17.94
N LYS A 38 -3.30 9.36 18.43
CA LYS A 38 -4.77 9.40 18.43
C LYS A 38 -5.34 9.80 17.08
N ILE A 39 -4.68 10.69 16.35
CA ILE A 39 -5.10 11.16 15.03
C ILE A 39 -4.82 10.11 13.95
N TYR A 40 -3.63 9.50 14.01
CA TYR A 40 -3.14 8.49 13.07
C TYR A 40 -3.13 7.11 13.73
N ASN A 41 -4.31 6.65 14.13
CA ASN A 41 -4.46 5.40 14.88
C ASN A 41 -4.53 4.14 14.01
N MET A 42 -4.31 4.28 12.69
CA MET A 42 -4.25 3.19 11.71
C MET A 42 -2.87 3.09 11.04
N GLY A 43 -1.81 3.57 11.72
CA GLY A 43 -0.44 3.35 11.27
C GLY A 43 0.05 1.92 11.55
N PHE A 44 1.16 1.52 10.92
CA PHE A 44 1.74 0.18 11.14
C PHE A 44 2.28 0.00 12.58
N GLU A 45 2.42 1.06 13.34
CA GLU A 45 2.74 1.01 14.78
C GLU A 45 1.66 0.31 15.60
N THR A 46 0.44 0.19 15.06
CA THR A 46 -0.66 -0.57 15.67
C THR A 46 -0.53 -2.08 15.49
N MET A 47 0.40 -2.53 14.65
CA MET A 47 0.67 -3.96 14.48
C MET A 47 1.08 -4.60 15.80
N ARG A 48 0.54 -5.77 16.06
CA ARG A 48 0.86 -6.54 17.26
C ARG A 48 2.13 -7.35 17.04
N PHE A 49 3.23 -6.81 17.50
CA PHE A 49 4.50 -7.54 17.52
C PHE A 49 4.52 -8.59 18.65
N PRO A 50 5.25 -9.70 18.49
CA PRO A 50 5.49 -10.64 19.58
C PRO A 50 6.07 -9.92 20.80
N LYS A 51 5.73 -10.41 22.00
CA LYS A 51 6.17 -9.79 23.25
C LYS A 51 7.70 -9.64 23.28
N GLY A 52 8.18 -8.44 23.53
CA GLY A 52 9.61 -8.11 23.56
C GLY A 52 10.24 -7.76 22.21
N VAL A 53 9.49 -7.82 21.13
CA VAL A 53 9.96 -7.37 19.81
C VAL A 53 9.63 -5.90 19.64
N VAL A 54 10.67 -5.08 19.51
CA VAL A 54 10.54 -3.67 19.13
C VAL A 54 10.55 -3.60 17.60
N PRO A 55 9.66 -2.83 16.97
CA PRO A 55 9.68 -2.67 15.51
C PRO A 55 11.07 -2.25 15.04
N PRO A 56 11.72 -3.02 14.16
CA PRO A 56 13.04 -2.66 13.66
C PRO A 56 13.01 -1.31 12.96
N MET A 57 14.04 -0.50 13.16
CA MET A 57 14.18 0.78 12.46
C MET A 57 14.14 0.64 10.92
N THR A 58 14.39 -0.55 10.40
CA THR A 58 14.25 -0.87 8.97
C THR A 58 12.82 -0.71 8.46
N PHE A 59 11.80 -0.83 9.32
CA PHE A 59 10.40 -0.62 8.93
C PHE A 59 10.12 0.80 8.48
N TYR A 60 10.86 1.76 9.04
CA TYR A 60 10.73 3.19 8.75
C TYR A 60 11.59 3.65 7.56
N LYS A 61 12.52 2.79 7.08
CA LYS A 61 13.43 3.14 5.98
C LYS A 61 12.73 3.04 4.63
N ASP A 62 13.08 3.95 3.72
CA ASP A 62 12.54 4.03 2.36
C ASP A 62 13.44 3.36 1.30
N GLY A 63 14.70 3.06 1.63
CA GLY A 63 15.73 2.68 0.67
C GLY A 63 15.47 1.42 -0.15
N ASN A 64 14.62 0.51 0.31
CA ASN A 64 14.31 -0.76 -0.38
C ASN A 64 12.87 -0.83 -0.91
N CYS A 65 12.10 0.26 -0.84
CA CYS A 65 10.69 0.25 -1.21
C CYS A 65 10.42 -0.31 -2.63
N PRO A 66 11.13 0.09 -3.72
CA PRO A 66 10.87 -0.46 -5.03
C PRO A 66 11.09 -1.97 -5.12
N LYS A 67 12.13 -2.50 -4.46
CA LYS A 67 12.43 -3.94 -4.42
C LYS A 67 11.35 -4.72 -3.66
N VAL A 68 10.86 -4.15 -2.55
CA VAL A 68 9.78 -4.75 -1.76
C VAL A 68 8.47 -4.75 -2.55
N ILE A 69 8.12 -3.64 -3.19
CA ILE A 69 6.93 -3.57 -4.05
C ILE A 69 7.00 -4.63 -5.14
N GLN A 70 8.13 -4.72 -5.86
CA GLN A 70 8.34 -5.70 -6.91
C GLN A 70 8.21 -7.13 -6.38
N GLN A 71 8.85 -7.45 -5.25
CA GLN A 71 8.76 -8.75 -4.61
C GLN A 71 7.31 -9.13 -4.30
N ILE A 72 6.54 -8.22 -3.70
CA ILE A 72 5.14 -8.45 -3.34
C ILE A 72 4.27 -8.68 -4.58
N LEU A 73 4.45 -7.88 -5.62
CA LEU A 73 3.63 -7.97 -6.84
C LEU A 73 3.93 -9.24 -7.65
N GLN A 74 5.18 -9.70 -7.65
CA GLN A 74 5.61 -10.89 -8.40
C GLN A 74 5.45 -12.20 -7.62
N ALA A 75 5.25 -12.13 -6.30
CA ALA A 75 5.14 -13.33 -5.47
C ALA A 75 3.91 -14.17 -5.85
N GLN A 76 4.10 -15.48 -6.01
CA GLN A 76 3.04 -16.43 -6.34
C GLN A 76 2.57 -17.24 -5.14
N ASN A 77 3.36 -17.24 -4.07
CA ASN A 77 3.07 -18.02 -2.86
C ASN A 77 3.60 -17.30 -1.61
N ARG A 78 3.25 -17.86 -0.45
CA ARG A 78 3.65 -17.34 0.85
C ARG A 78 5.16 -17.24 1.01
N ASP A 79 5.89 -18.24 0.59
CA ASP A 79 7.33 -18.28 0.78
C ASP A 79 8.04 -17.16 0.01
N GLN A 80 7.57 -16.86 -1.19
CA GLN A 80 8.08 -15.73 -1.96
C GLN A 80 7.72 -14.37 -1.35
N LEU A 81 6.59 -14.28 -0.64
CA LEU A 81 6.21 -13.07 0.10
C LEU A 81 7.10 -12.83 1.33
N THR A 82 7.52 -13.89 2.02
CA THR A 82 8.09 -13.79 3.37
C THR A 82 9.58 -14.08 3.46
N SER A 83 10.18 -14.82 2.52
CA SER A 83 11.52 -15.43 2.70
C SER A 83 12.64 -14.84 1.85
N HIS A 84 12.47 -13.68 1.24
CA HIS A 84 13.49 -13.12 0.33
C HIS A 84 14.44 -12.10 0.98
N GLY A 85 15.71 -12.50 1.12
CA GLY A 85 16.85 -11.62 1.38
C GLY A 85 16.75 -10.78 2.65
N SER A 86 17.31 -9.58 2.62
CA SER A 86 17.33 -8.64 3.74
C SER A 86 15.96 -8.10 4.16
N ASN A 87 14.94 -8.33 3.32
CA ASN A 87 13.56 -7.89 3.57
C ASN A 87 12.70 -8.95 4.26
N ALA A 88 13.20 -10.18 4.42
CA ALA A 88 12.43 -11.29 4.96
C ALA A 88 11.85 -10.99 6.36
N SER A 89 12.63 -10.43 7.25
CA SER A 89 12.18 -10.16 8.62
C SER A 89 11.05 -9.10 8.68
N PRO A 90 11.16 -7.92 8.04
CA PRO A 90 10.05 -6.97 7.99
C PRO A 90 8.78 -7.53 7.36
N LEU A 91 8.91 -8.25 6.25
CA LEU A 91 7.76 -8.82 5.55
C LEU A 91 7.10 -9.96 6.32
N LYS A 92 7.88 -10.75 7.06
CA LYS A 92 7.33 -11.75 7.96
C LYS A 92 6.36 -11.11 8.96
N TYR A 93 6.73 -10.01 9.60
CA TYR A 93 5.85 -9.32 10.54
C TYR A 93 4.60 -8.73 9.88
N LEU A 94 4.67 -8.31 8.62
CA LEU A 94 3.49 -7.87 7.88
C LEU A 94 2.44 -8.97 7.74
N PHE A 95 2.89 -10.22 7.56
CA PHE A 95 2.02 -11.37 7.29
C PHE A 95 1.77 -12.26 8.51
N GLU A 96 2.21 -11.87 9.69
CA GLU A 96 2.00 -12.60 10.93
C GLU A 96 1.41 -11.70 12.02
N GLU A 97 0.46 -12.21 12.77
CA GLU A 97 -0.08 -11.56 13.96
C GLU A 97 -0.17 -12.58 15.10
N ASN A 98 0.38 -12.23 16.28
CA ASN A 98 0.39 -13.10 17.46
C ASN A 98 0.97 -14.51 17.19
N GLY A 99 1.95 -14.62 16.29
CA GLY A 99 2.57 -15.89 15.89
C GLY A 99 1.75 -16.72 14.89
N ASN A 100 0.62 -16.20 14.42
CA ASN A 100 -0.20 -16.85 13.41
C ASN A 100 0.00 -16.15 12.05
N THR A 101 0.13 -16.95 11.00
CA THR A 101 0.19 -16.38 9.64
C THR A 101 -1.17 -15.87 9.20
N LEU A 102 -1.20 -14.70 8.58
CA LEU A 102 -2.39 -14.09 8.01
C LEU A 102 -2.70 -14.62 6.60
N ILE A 103 -1.73 -15.27 5.95
CA ILE A 103 -1.83 -15.69 4.54
C ILE A 103 -1.75 -17.21 4.40
N LYS A 104 -2.47 -17.73 3.42
CA LYS A 104 -2.45 -19.13 2.99
C LYS A 104 -1.17 -19.44 2.19
N ALA A 105 -0.99 -20.72 1.81
CA ALA A 105 0.16 -21.16 1.01
C ALA A 105 0.25 -20.45 -0.35
N ASP A 106 -0.88 -20.12 -0.96
CA ASP A 106 -0.99 -19.35 -2.21
C ASP A 106 -0.68 -17.86 -2.06
N GLY A 107 -0.41 -17.40 -0.85
CA GLY A 107 -0.13 -16.00 -0.54
C GLY A 107 -1.36 -15.10 -0.47
N MET A 108 -2.57 -15.63 -0.46
CA MET A 108 -3.81 -14.88 -0.23
C MET A 108 -4.14 -14.83 1.26
N LEU A 109 -4.88 -13.80 1.69
CA LEU A 109 -5.37 -13.73 3.07
C LEU A 109 -6.21 -14.96 3.41
N SER A 110 -6.01 -15.50 4.61
CA SER A 110 -6.83 -16.59 5.12
C SER A 110 -8.21 -16.07 5.55
N GLU A 111 -9.21 -16.95 5.57
CA GLU A 111 -10.57 -16.58 6.04
C GLU A 111 -10.55 -16.09 7.49
N ASN A 112 -9.74 -16.74 8.34
CA ASN A 112 -9.59 -16.29 9.72
C ASN A 112 -8.97 -14.90 9.82
N ALA A 113 -8.01 -14.56 8.93
CA ALA A 113 -7.43 -13.23 8.88
C ALA A 113 -8.46 -12.19 8.41
N LEU A 114 -9.25 -12.50 7.38
CA LEU A 114 -10.29 -11.60 6.86
C LEU A 114 -11.38 -11.26 7.88
N ASN A 115 -11.65 -12.17 8.82
CA ASN A 115 -12.57 -11.93 9.93
C ASN A 115 -11.91 -11.22 11.12
N GLY A 116 -10.61 -10.95 11.05
CA GLY A 116 -9.82 -10.26 12.06
C GLY A 116 -9.67 -8.76 11.78
N HIS A 117 -8.95 -8.10 12.68
CA HIS A 117 -8.68 -6.66 12.61
C HIS A 117 -7.17 -6.39 12.58
N SER A 118 -6.41 -7.25 11.92
CA SER A 118 -4.97 -6.98 11.76
C SER A 118 -4.77 -5.76 10.86
N TRP A 119 -3.68 -5.03 11.09
CA TRP A 119 -3.38 -3.82 10.33
C TRP A 119 -3.39 -4.06 8.81
N LEU A 120 -2.78 -5.15 8.33
CA LEU A 120 -2.76 -5.48 6.91
C LEU A 120 -4.18 -5.71 6.35
N VAL A 121 -5.03 -6.40 7.10
CA VAL A 121 -6.42 -6.67 6.69
C VAL A 121 -7.21 -5.37 6.58
N GLU A 122 -7.06 -4.47 7.54
CA GLU A 122 -7.71 -3.16 7.50
C GLU A 122 -7.25 -2.32 6.30
N ILE A 123 -5.95 -2.38 5.95
CA ILE A 123 -5.44 -1.74 4.74
C ILE A 123 -6.05 -2.36 3.48
N CYS A 124 -6.11 -3.70 3.41
CA CYS A 124 -6.73 -4.39 2.28
C CYS A 124 -8.20 -4.03 2.11
N HIS A 125 -8.98 -4.02 3.19
CA HIS A 125 -10.39 -3.61 3.16
C HIS A 125 -10.56 -2.15 2.73
N HIS A 126 -9.67 -1.26 3.19
CA HIS A 126 -9.77 0.14 2.78
C HIS A 126 -9.41 0.35 1.31
N VAL A 127 -8.36 -0.31 0.81
CA VAL A 127 -8.05 -0.33 -0.64
C VAL A 127 -9.24 -0.86 -1.43
N GLU A 128 -9.88 -1.94 -0.97
CA GLU A 128 -11.05 -2.51 -1.63
C GLU A 128 -12.18 -1.49 -1.74
N LYS A 129 -12.54 -0.82 -0.64
CA LYS A 129 -13.54 0.26 -0.66
C LYS A 129 -13.19 1.38 -1.64
N CYS A 130 -11.91 1.78 -1.69
CA CYS A 130 -11.43 2.80 -2.62
C CYS A 130 -11.56 2.34 -4.09
N MET A 131 -11.20 1.09 -4.38
CA MET A 131 -11.27 0.53 -5.72
C MET A 131 -12.71 0.28 -6.17
N GLU A 132 -13.59 -0.20 -5.29
CA GLU A 132 -15.02 -0.32 -5.59
C GLU A 132 -15.69 1.03 -5.86
N LYS A 133 -15.33 2.03 -5.07
CA LYS A 133 -15.77 3.42 -5.32
C LYS A 133 -15.30 3.91 -6.68
N ALA A 134 -14.01 3.70 -6.99
CA ALA A 134 -13.45 4.09 -8.27
C ALA A 134 -14.17 3.40 -9.44
N ARG A 135 -14.51 2.11 -9.31
CA ARG A 135 -15.26 1.35 -10.32
C ARG A 135 -16.65 1.91 -10.57
N LYS A 136 -17.32 2.41 -9.52
CA LYS A 136 -18.66 2.99 -9.62
C LYS A 136 -18.68 4.42 -10.17
N GLU A 137 -17.71 5.22 -9.75
CA GLU A 137 -17.69 6.67 -10.03
C GLU A 137 -16.91 7.04 -11.29
N TYR A 138 -15.94 6.22 -11.71
CA TYR A 138 -15.03 6.52 -12.81
C TYR A 138 -15.04 5.36 -13.83
N ALA A 139 -16.09 5.33 -14.67
CA ALA A 139 -16.33 4.26 -15.64
C ALA A 139 -15.16 4.05 -16.62
N ASP A 140 -14.56 5.16 -17.12
CA ASP A 140 -13.57 5.09 -18.20
C ASP A 140 -12.13 5.06 -17.70
N LYS A 141 -11.82 5.87 -16.68
CA LYS A 141 -10.46 5.99 -16.15
C LYS A 141 -10.43 6.67 -14.79
N PHE A 142 -9.49 6.27 -13.97
CA PHE A 142 -9.22 6.91 -12.67
C PHE A 142 -7.72 7.11 -12.45
N SER A 143 -7.38 8.07 -11.60
CA SER A 143 -6.00 8.32 -11.16
C SER A 143 -5.74 7.62 -9.84
N LEU A 144 -4.76 6.72 -9.79
CA LEU A 144 -4.44 5.96 -8.58
C LEU A 144 -4.15 6.85 -7.35
N PRO A 145 -3.37 7.97 -7.45
CA PRO A 145 -3.18 8.87 -6.33
C PRO A 145 -4.46 9.48 -5.77
N VAL A 146 -5.43 9.80 -6.64
CA VAL A 146 -6.72 10.38 -6.22
C VAL A 146 -7.56 9.33 -5.49
N VAL A 147 -7.62 8.13 -6.02
CA VAL A 147 -8.39 7.02 -5.43
C VAL A 147 -7.86 6.63 -4.05
N LEU A 148 -6.54 6.62 -3.88
CA LEU A 148 -5.89 6.25 -2.62
C LEU A 148 -5.50 7.46 -1.74
N ALA A 149 -6.00 8.66 -2.04
CA ALA A 149 -5.65 9.90 -1.31
C ALA A 149 -6.00 9.86 0.19
N SER A 150 -6.94 9.04 0.61
CA SER A 150 -7.30 8.87 2.02
C SER A 150 -6.18 8.30 2.86
N PHE A 151 -5.22 7.57 2.26
CA PHE A 151 -4.12 6.95 3.01
C PHE A 151 -3.08 7.95 3.54
N ILE A 152 -2.94 9.14 2.95
CA ILE A 152 -2.05 10.18 3.50
C ILE A 152 -2.72 11.03 4.59
N LYS A 153 -4.01 10.84 4.81
CA LYS A 153 -4.83 11.58 5.78
C LYS A 153 -5.07 10.74 7.04
N PRO A 154 -5.52 11.35 8.14
CA PRO A 154 -6.06 10.59 9.25
C PRO A 154 -7.17 9.63 8.78
N PRO A 155 -7.26 8.43 9.33
CA PRO A 155 -6.48 7.88 10.43
C PRO A 155 -5.18 7.16 10.02
N TYR A 156 -4.83 7.07 8.73
CA TYR A 156 -3.71 6.26 8.24
C TYR A 156 -2.38 7.00 8.29
N GLY A 157 -2.28 8.19 7.69
CA GLY A 157 -1.05 8.98 7.66
C GLY A 157 0.13 8.25 7.03
N MET A 158 -0.11 7.50 5.94
CA MET A 158 0.95 6.71 5.30
C MET A 158 2.05 7.59 4.73
N PHE A 159 3.27 7.19 4.99
CA PHE A 159 4.49 7.79 4.46
C PHE A 159 5.34 6.71 3.77
N THR A 160 6.36 7.12 3.02
CA THR A 160 7.26 6.20 2.33
C THR A 160 8.06 5.37 3.34
N SER A 161 7.66 4.12 3.51
CA SER A 161 8.35 3.13 4.33
C SER A 161 8.18 1.75 3.70
N MET A 162 9.07 0.84 4.05
CA MET A 162 9.05 -0.53 3.51
C MET A 162 7.70 -1.22 3.78
N LEU A 163 7.15 -1.10 4.99
CA LEU A 163 5.90 -1.77 5.36
C LEU A 163 4.68 -1.14 4.68
N ASN A 164 4.60 0.19 4.64
CA ASN A 164 3.50 0.87 3.95
C ASN A 164 3.49 0.53 2.45
N CYS A 165 4.67 0.55 1.81
CA CYS A 165 4.82 0.16 0.42
C CYS A 165 4.40 -1.29 0.17
N ALA A 166 4.82 -2.22 1.05
CA ALA A 166 4.45 -3.63 0.96
C ALA A 166 2.95 -3.84 1.14
N ALA A 167 2.32 -3.17 2.11
CA ALA A 167 0.89 -3.31 2.38
C ALA A 167 0.03 -2.81 1.20
N ILE A 168 0.35 -1.65 0.63
CA ILE A 168 -0.37 -1.12 -0.54
C ILE A 168 -0.13 -2.02 -1.77
N ALA A 169 1.11 -2.45 -2.02
CA ALA A 169 1.41 -3.37 -3.12
C ALA A 169 0.64 -4.70 -2.97
N TYR A 170 0.59 -5.24 -1.76
CA TYR A 170 -0.15 -6.46 -1.45
C TYR A 170 -1.66 -6.29 -1.68
N ALA A 171 -2.24 -5.20 -1.20
CA ALA A 171 -3.65 -4.92 -1.38
C ALA A 171 -4.04 -4.71 -2.85
N LEU A 172 -3.14 -4.10 -3.66
CA LEU A 172 -3.37 -3.90 -5.09
C LEU A 172 -3.12 -5.16 -5.93
N ARG A 173 -2.39 -6.16 -5.40
CA ARG A 173 -2.02 -7.38 -6.12
C ARG A 173 -3.24 -8.13 -6.67
N LYS A 174 -4.34 -8.18 -5.94
CA LYS A 174 -5.56 -8.87 -6.36
C LYS A 174 -6.24 -8.24 -7.58
N TYR A 175 -5.94 -6.98 -7.87
CA TYR A 175 -6.54 -6.24 -8.99
C TYR A 175 -5.71 -6.30 -10.28
N LYS A 176 -4.54 -6.93 -10.28
CA LYS A 176 -3.62 -6.94 -11.44
C LYS A 176 -4.28 -7.39 -12.75
N SER A 177 -5.11 -8.44 -12.70
CA SER A 177 -5.83 -8.93 -13.86
C SER A 177 -6.99 -8.05 -14.31
N GLU A 178 -7.45 -7.14 -13.46
CA GLU A 178 -8.61 -6.27 -13.71
C GLU A 178 -8.21 -4.83 -14.07
N LEU A 179 -6.95 -4.46 -13.81
CA LEU A 179 -6.44 -3.12 -14.07
C LEU A 179 -5.73 -3.04 -15.41
N PHE A 180 -6.10 -2.04 -16.18
CA PHE A 180 -5.55 -1.77 -17.50
C PHE A 180 -4.95 -0.36 -17.52
N GLN A 181 -3.85 -0.20 -18.24
CA GLN A 181 -3.31 1.13 -18.53
C GLN A 181 -4.21 1.80 -19.59
N THR A 182 -4.50 3.09 -19.38
CA THR A 182 -5.40 3.83 -20.31
C THR A 182 -4.80 4.04 -21.69
N THR A 183 -3.49 3.97 -21.82
CA THR A 183 -2.76 4.17 -23.08
C THR A 183 -2.57 2.88 -23.86
N ILE A 184 -2.78 1.73 -23.23
CA ILE A 184 -2.54 0.41 -23.79
C ILE A 184 -3.70 -0.49 -23.39
N SER A 185 -4.37 -1.14 -24.34
CA SER A 185 -5.45 -2.09 -24.07
C SER A 185 -4.92 -3.44 -23.52
N GLN A 186 -4.03 -3.39 -22.55
CA GLN A 186 -3.44 -4.55 -21.92
C GLN A 186 -3.54 -4.44 -20.40
N PRO A 187 -3.68 -5.54 -19.67
CA PRO A 187 -3.56 -5.55 -18.22
C PRO A 187 -2.25 -4.93 -17.78
N ILE A 188 -2.27 -4.30 -16.61
CA ILE A 188 -1.08 -3.68 -16.07
C ILE A 188 -0.01 -4.74 -15.74
N SER A 189 1.21 -4.55 -16.23
CA SER A 189 2.32 -5.44 -15.87
C SER A 189 2.78 -5.18 -14.42
N ASP A 190 3.48 -6.16 -13.83
CA ASP A 190 4.05 -6.02 -12.49
C ASP A 190 5.04 -4.86 -12.41
N GLU A 191 5.84 -4.64 -13.46
CA GLU A 191 6.80 -3.55 -13.55
C GLU A 191 6.09 -2.18 -13.61
N ALA A 192 5.02 -2.08 -14.39
CA ALA A 192 4.24 -0.85 -14.50
C ALA A 192 3.53 -0.53 -13.18
N LEU A 193 2.93 -1.53 -12.53
CA LEU A 193 2.28 -1.36 -11.23
C LEU A 193 3.32 -1.03 -10.14
N CYS A 194 4.50 -1.68 -10.15
CA CYS A 194 5.62 -1.37 -9.26
C CYS A 194 6.06 0.09 -9.40
N THR A 195 6.20 0.56 -10.63
CA THR A 195 6.55 1.96 -10.93
C THR A 195 5.47 2.90 -10.40
N MET A 196 4.20 2.61 -10.67
CA MET A 196 3.07 3.43 -10.19
C MET A 196 3.00 3.51 -8.66
N VAL A 197 3.14 2.39 -7.96
CA VAL A 197 3.14 2.37 -6.48
C VAL A 197 4.35 3.12 -5.94
N THR A 198 5.52 2.96 -6.56
CA THR A 198 6.73 3.70 -6.17
C THR A 198 6.53 5.22 -6.33
N ASP A 199 5.99 5.65 -7.45
CA ASP A 199 5.74 7.07 -7.72
C ASP A 199 4.61 7.62 -6.86
N LEU A 200 3.61 6.81 -6.52
CA LEU A 200 2.56 7.15 -5.55
C LEU A 200 3.17 7.56 -4.19
N PHE A 201 4.07 6.74 -3.66
CA PHE A 201 4.74 7.05 -2.39
C PHE A 201 5.69 8.25 -2.49
N LYS A 202 6.32 8.50 -3.65
CA LYS A 202 7.08 9.74 -3.86
C LYS A 202 6.17 10.97 -3.83
N MET A 203 5.01 10.91 -4.47
CA MET A 203 4.01 12.00 -4.42
C MET A 203 3.53 12.23 -2.98
N TRP A 204 3.25 11.15 -2.23
CA TRP A 204 2.82 11.24 -0.84
C TRP A 204 3.89 11.83 0.07
N LYS A 205 5.16 11.55 -0.16
CA LYS A 205 6.28 12.19 0.55
C LYS A 205 6.26 13.72 0.39
N ASP A 206 5.83 14.19 -0.76
CA ASP A 206 5.66 15.63 -1.06
C ASP A 206 4.30 16.18 -0.61
N GLY A 207 3.47 15.39 0.07
CA GLY A 207 2.10 15.76 0.48
C GLY A 207 1.12 15.89 -0.69
N LYS A 208 1.44 15.31 -1.86
CA LYS A 208 0.63 15.41 -3.07
C LYS A 208 -0.24 14.16 -3.26
N SER A 209 -1.49 14.38 -3.63
CA SER A 209 -2.43 13.31 -4.01
C SER A 209 -3.24 13.69 -5.25
N ASP A 210 -2.70 14.61 -6.06
CA ASP A 210 -3.37 15.12 -7.24
C ASP A 210 -3.41 14.09 -8.37
N SER A 211 -4.27 14.34 -9.34
CA SER A 211 -4.35 13.53 -10.55
C SER A 211 -3.03 13.56 -11.33
N ASN A 212 -2.50 12.37 -11.63
CA ASN A 212 -1.27 12.21 -12.40
C ASN A 212 -1.55 11.41 -13.68
N PRO A 213 -1.36 11.99 -14.88
CA PRO A 213 -1.64 11.32 -16.14
C PRO A 213 -0.87 9.99 -16.34
N LYS A 214 0.33 9.87 -15.79
CA LYS A 214 1.14 8.64 -15.84
C LYS A 214 0.61 7.50 -14.97
N MET A 215 -0.34 7.82 -14.09
CA MET A 215 -0.92 6.89 -13.12
C MET A 215 -2.43 6.69 -13.34
N PHE A 216 -2.88 6.95 -14.57
CA PHE A 216 -4.26 6.63 -14.96
C PHE A 216 -4.40 5.15 -15.27
N LEU A 217 -5.43 4.57 -14.66
CA LEU A 217 -5.87 3.19 -14.85
C LEU A 217 -7.35 3.17 -15.23
N ARG A 218 -7.78 2.09 -15.82
CA ARG A 218 -9.19 1.73 -15.99
C ARG A 218 -9.41 0.30 -15.51
N PHE A 219 -10.63 -0.03 -15.19
CA PHE A 219 -11.01 -1.43 -15.02
C PHE A 219 -11.28 -2.04 -16.40
N GLY A 220 -10.81 -3.25 -16.62
CA GLY A 220 -11.17 -4.03 -17.79
C GLY A 220 -12.64 -4.45 -17.73
N SER A 221 -13.23 -4.72 -18.89
CA SER A 221 -14.51 -5.40 -18.93
C SER A 221 -14.37 -6.84 -18.41
N LYS A 222 -15.50 -7.46 -18.09
CA LYS A 222 -15.48 -8.87 -17.67
C LYS A 222 -14.89 -9.76 -18.76
N GLU A 223 -15.25 -9.49 -20.01
CA GLU A 223 -14.76 -10.23 -21.19
C GLU A 223 -13.25 -10.04 -21.38
N GLU A 224 -12.73 -8.82 -21.21
CA GLU A 224 -11.28 -8.53 -21.24
C GLU A 224 -10.55 -9.28 -20.13
N SER A 225 -11.10 -9.30 -18.92
CA SER A 225 -10.51 -9.99 -17.77
C SER A 225 -10.55 -11.51 -17.94
N ASP A 226 -11.66 -12.05 -18.40
CA ASP A 226 -11.85 -13.49 -18.64
C ASP A 226 -10.95 -13.97 -19.79
N LEU A 227 -10.85 -13.21 -20.87
CA LEU A 227 -9.94 -13.51 -21.98
C LEU A 227 -8.48 -13.48 -21.52
N THR A 228 -8.10 -12.45 -20.75
CA THR A 228 -6.74 -12.36 -20.22
C THR A 228 -6.41 -13.56 -19.34
N LYS A 229 -7.31 -13.93 -18.44
CA LYS A 229 -7.15 -15.11 -17.58
C LYS A 229 -7.03 -16.39 -18.39
N LEU A 230 -7.90 -16.59 -19.38
CA LEU A 230 -7.83 -17.74 -20.28
C LEU A 230 -6.50 -17.83 -21.02
N LEU A 231 -5.98 -16.71 -21.53
CA LEU A 231 -4.68 -16.67 -22.20
C LEU A 231 -3.54 -17.01 -21.23
N TYR A 232 -3.58 -16.49 -20.00
CA TYR A 232 -2.60 -16.84 -18.97
C TYR A 232 -2.62 -18.32 -18.63
N ASP A 233 -3.80 -18.88 -18.39
CA ASP A 233 -3.98 -20.29 -18.01
C ASP A 233 -3.62 -21.25 -19.18
N THR A 234 -3.95 -20.86 -20.43
CA THR A 234 -3.74 -21.71 -21.61
C THR A 234 -2.26 -21.72 -22.05
N PHE A 235 -1.57 -20.60 -21.96
CA PHE A 235 -0.21 -20.46 -22.48
C PHE A 235 0.87 -20.44 -21.39
N ASP A 236 0.50 -20.70 -20.15
CA ASP A 236 1.42 -20.65 -18.98
C ASP A 236 2.30 -19.38 -18.97
N LEU A 237 1.66 -18.25 -19.28
CA LEU A 237 2.36 -16.98 -19.47
C LEU A 237 2.92 -16.41 -18.15
N GLY A 238 2.63 -17.02 -17.01
CA GLY A 238 3.13 -16.61 -15.70
C GLY A 238 4.66 -16.52 -15.62
N HIS A 239 5.37 -17.29 -16.42
CA HIS A 239 6.82 -17.35 -16.38
C HIS A 239 7.56 -16.71 -17.57
N THR A 240 6.86 -16.30 -18.65
CA THR A 240 7.55 -15.98 -19.92
C THR A 240 7.09 -14.69 -20.61
N ILE A 241 6.30 -13.84 -19.95
CA ILE A 241 5.62 -12.70 -20.60
C ILE A 241 6.55 -11.66 -21.22
N LYS A 242 7.73 -11.44 -20.64
CA LYS A 242 8.61 -10.36 -21.11
C LYS A 242 9.12 -10.56 -22.53
N ALA A 243 9.40 -11.79 -22.93
CA ALA A 243 9.92 -12.10 -24.25
C ALA A 243 8.80 -12.20 -25.32
N LYS A 244 7.61 -12.69 -24.96
CA LYS A 244 6.55 -12.97 -25.94
C LYS A 244 5.61 -11.80 -26.21
N LEU A 245 5.50 -10.83 -25.33
CA LEU A 245 4.73 -9.59 -25.57
C LEU A 245 5.42 -8.68 -26.59
N ASP A 246 6.75 -8.69 -26.63
CA ASP A 246 7.50 -8.00 -27.65
C ASP A 246 7.37 -8.67 -29.01
N ASP A 247 7.21 -10.00 -29.05
CA ASP A 247 6.92 -10.77 -30.27
C ASP A 247 5.48 -10.53 -30.80
N VAL A 248 4.48 -10.38 -29.93
CA VAL A 248 3.11 -10.03 -30.33
C VAL A 248 3.01 -8.61 -30.85
N LYS A 249 3.76 -7.67 -30.28
CA LYS A 249 3.87 -6.29 -30.83
C LYS A 249 4.52 -6.26 -32.20
N SER A 250 5.44 -7.17 -32.50
CA SER A 250 6.04 -7.29 -33.81
C SER A 250 5.07 -7.81 -34.86
N LEU A 251 4.08 -8.62 -34.48
CA LEU A 251 3.01 -9.12 -35.36
C LEU A 251 1.96 -8.05 -35.71
N ASP A 252 1.65 -7.13 -34.77
CA ASP A 252 0.75 -6.00 -35.05
C ASP A 252 1.38 -4.94 -35.95
N ASN A 253 2.70 -4.82 -35.95
CA ASN A 253 3.44 -3.93 -36.86
C ASN A 253 3.71 -4.55 -38.24
N ALA A 254 3.34 -5.82 -38.44
CA ALA A 254 3.50 -6.54 -39.72
C ALA A 254 2.22 -6.57 -40.60
N LYS A 255 1.19 -5.83 -40.21
CA LYS A 255 0.00 -5.48 -41.02
C LYS A 255 0.07 -4.04 -41.48
#